data_d596f2b78ab660bf250df221e51e007e
#
_entry.id   d596f2b78ab660bf250df221e51e007e
#
_cell.length_a   1.000
_cell.length_b   1.000
_cell.length_c   1.000
_cell.angle_alpha   90.00
_cell.angle_beta   90.00
_cell.angle_gamma   90.00
#
_symmetry.space_group_name_H-M   'P 1'
#
loop_
_entity.id
_entity.type
_entity.pdbx_description
1 polymer ?
#
loop_
_entity_poly.entity_id
_entity_poly.type
_entity_poly.pdbx_seq_one_letter_code
_entity_poly.pdbx_strand_id
1 'polypeptide(L)'
;MEVIDHPSANFNDRRLPVSMIVLHYTETKDCEQALHVLCDASSPHLVSAHWLIDRDGKTYRLVDESKRAWHAGVSHWDGIDDCNSASIGIELVNDGEEDFPPPQMESLAALCAEIKGRHAIRHIVGHSDIAPGRKRDPGPRFPMDWLLARLSAS
;
A
#
# COMPACT_ATOMS: atom_id res chain seq x y z
N MET A 1 -1.89 -4.07 16.77
CA MET A 1 -1.00 -3.91 15.58
C MET A 1 0.31 -3.29 16.04
N GLU A 2 1.41 -3.99 15.82
CA GLU A 2 2.74 -3.49 16.17
C GLU A 2 3.26 -2.60 15.02
N VAL A 3 3.64 -1.36 15.32
CA VAL A 3 4.14 -0.40 14.31
C VAL A 3 5.62 -0.11 14.57
N ILE A 4 6.42 -0.25 13.51
CA ILE A 4 7.86 -0.04 13.54
C ILE A 4 8.20 1.08 12.56
N ASP A 5 8.93 2.10 12.99
CA ASP A 5 9.40 3.17 12.11
C ASP A 5 10.62 2.70 11.32
N HIS A 6 10.54 2.81 9.99
CA HIS A 6 11.65 2.46 9.09
C HIS A 6 11.62 3.44 7.90
N PRO A 7 12.07 4.69 8.11
CA PRO A 7 11.83 5.74 7.12
C PRO A 7 12.49 5.51 5.77
N SER A 8 11.73 5.82 4.71
CA SER A 8 12.23 5.91 3.34
C SER A 8 12.37 7.40 2.98
N ALA A 9 13.44 7.75 2.26
CA ALA A 9 13.63 9.11 1.76
C ALA A 9 12.96 9.33 0.40
N ASN A 10 12.32 8.30 -0.16
CA ASN A 10 11.73 8.33 -1.50
C ASN A 10 10.31 8.90 -1.46
N PHE A 11 10.21 10.21 -1.36
CA PHE A 11 8.91 10.91 -1.34
C PHE A 11 9.07 12.37 -1.76
N ASN A 12 7.94 13.01 -2.08
CA ASN A 12 7.88 14.44 -2.32
C ASN A 12 6.52 14.98 -1.83
N ASP A 13 6.15 16.19 -2.21
CA ASP A 13 4.93 16.81 -1.72
C ASP A 13 3.71 16.33 -2.48
N ARG A 14 2.58 16.15 -1.77
CA ARG A 14 1.29 15.85 -2.38
C ARG A 14 0.76 17.06 -3.12
N ARG A 15 0.07 16.79 -4.23
CA ARG A 15 -0.62 17.81 -5.03
C ARG A 15 -2.14 17.72 -4.90
N LEU A 16 -2.64 16.64 -4.30
CA LEU A 16 -4.06 16.34 -4.15
C LEU A 16 -4.34 15.86 -2.72
N PRO A 17 -5.56 16.07 -2.21
CA PRO A 17 -5.94 15.47 -0.93
C PRO A 17 -6.04 13.95 -1.06
N VAL A 18 -5.83 13.27 0.07
CA VAL A 18 -5.93 11.81 0.12
C VAL A 18 -7.39 11.40 -0.01
N SER A 19 -7.70 10.55 -0.98
CA SER A 19 -9.06 10.04 -1.22
C SER A 19 -9.11 8.54 -1.45
N MET A 20 -7.95 7.86 -1.54
CA MET A 20 -7.93 6.42 -1.81
C MET A 20 -6.79 5.71 -1.07
N ILE A 21 -6.97 4.40 -0.88
CA ILE A 21 -5.94 3.48 -0.44
C ILE A 21 -5.64 2.56 -1.63
N VAL A 22 -4.36 2.41 -1.98
CA VAL A 22 -3.92 1.50 -3.04
C VAL A 22 -3.14 0.37 -2.42
N LEU A 23 -3.56 -0.87 -2.73
CA LEU A 23 -2.99 -2.08 -2.16
C LEU A 23 -2.06 -2.77 -3.14
N HIS A 24 -0.93 -3.28 -2.63
CA HIS A 24 0.12 -3.93 -3.41
C HIS A 24 0.60 -5.20 -2.72
N TYR A 25 1.15 -6.15 -3.50
CA TYR A 25 2.08 -7.12 -2.95
C TYR A 25 3.50 -6.71 -3.35
N THR A 26 4.48 -7.03 -2.50
CA THR A 26 5.86 -6.58 -2.73
C THR A 26 6.59 -7.33 -3.86
N GLU A 27 6.13 -8.53 -4.17
CA GLU A 27 6.80 -9.45 -5.10
C GLU A 27 8.25 -9.72 -4.65
N THR A 28 8.42 -9.86 -3.34
CA THR A 28 9.69 -10.17 -2.69
C THR A 28 9.54 -11.45 -1.87
N LYS A 29 10.66 -12.09 -1.55
CA LYS A 29 10.62 -13.33 -0.78
C LYS A 29 10.37 -13.07 0.71
N ASP A 30 10.83 -11.91 1.24
CA ASP A 30 10.70 -11.58 2.66
C ASP A 30 10.64 -10.08 2.88
N CYS A 31 10.44 -9.69 4.14
CA CYS A 31 10.30 -8.31 4.56
C CYS A 31 11.61 -7.54 4.41
N GLU A 32 12.75 -8.15 4.69
CA GLU A 32 14.07 -7.51 4.57
C GLU A 32 14.31 -7.05 3.15
N GLN A 33 14.03 -7.91 2.17
CA GLN A 33 14.15 -7.55 0.76
C GLN A 33 13.19 -6.42 0.38
N ALA A 34 11.95 -6.47 0.87
CA ALA A 34 10.95 -5.42 0.61
C ALA A 34 11.39 -4.08 1.19
N LEU A 35 11.88 -4.05 2.42
CA LEU A 35 12.38 -2.83 3.05
C LEU A 35 13.55 -2.23 2.26
N HIS A 36 14.45 -3.09 1.78
CA HIS A 36 15.56 -2.63 0.95
C HIS A 36 15.07 -1.94 -0.31
N VAL A 37 14.13 -2.56 -1.04
CA VAL A 37 13.60 -2.00 -2.29
C VAL A 37 12.86 -0.68 -2.04
N LEU A 38 12.03 -0.64 -1.01
CA LEU A 38 11.15 0.52 -0.76
C LEU A 38 11.87 1.71 -0.13
N CYS A 39 13.09 1.51 0.39
CA CYS A 39 13.87 2.55 1.06
C CYS A 39 15.17 2.89 0.35
N ASP A 40 15.47 2.25 -0.80
CA ASP A 40 16.72 2.45 -1.52
C ASP A 40 16.70 3.76 -2.32
N ALA A 41 17.42 4.77 -1.83
CA ALA A 41 17.53 6.07 -2.48
C ALA A 41 18.57 6.09 -3.63
N SER A 42 19.34 5.00 -3.79
CA SER A 42 20.39 4.89 -4.83
C SER A 42 19.95 4.14 -6.07
N SER A 43 18.78 3.50 -6.02
CA SER A 43 18.26 2.74 -7.16
C SER A 43 17.87 3.65 -8.31
N PRO A 44 18.10 3.22 -9.60
CA PRO A 44 17.58 3.95 -10.75
C PRO A 44 16.04 3.88 -10.83
N HIS A 45 15.42 2.94 -10.11
CA HIS A 45 13.96 2.78 -10.03
C HIS A 45 13.48 3.10 -8.63
N LEU A 46 13.42 4.41 -8.34
CA LEU A 46 12.99 4.89 -7.01
C LEU A 46 11.51 4.60 -6.80
N VAL A 47 11.25 3.77 -5.78
CA VAL A 47 9.89 3.42 -5.36
C VAL A 47 9.77 3.52 -3.85
N SER A 48 8.56 3.69 -3.36
CA SER A 48 8.26 3.71 -1.93
C SER A 48 6.79 3.42 -1.70
N ALA A 49 6.41 3.31 -0.44
CA ALA A 49 5.02 3.22 0.00
C ALA A 49 4.95 3.88 1.37
N HIS A 50 3.74 4.18 1.82
CA HIS A 50 3.54 4.73 3.15
C HIS A 50 3.72 3.66 4.21
N TRP A 51 3.20 2.46 3.93
CA TRP A 51 3.16 1.34 4.88
C TRP A 51 3.58 0.04 4.23
N LEU A 52 4.21 -0.82 5.04
CA LEU A 52 4.56 -2.19 4.65
C LEU A 52 4.11 -3.12 5.78
N ILE A 53 3.42 -4.21 5.44
CA ILE A 53 2.95 -5.19 6.42
C ILE A 53 3.58 -6.54 6.11
N ASP A 54 4.30 -7.10 7.10
CA ASP A 54 4.90 -8.41 6.98
C ASP A 54 3.85 -9.52 7.16
N ARG A 55 4.20 -10.74 6.81
CA ARG A 55 3.34 -11.92 6.92
C ARG A 55 2.85 -12.17 8.34
N ASP A 56 3.67 -11.80 9.34
CA ASP A 56 3.30 -11.96 10.76
C ASP A 56 2.45 -10.80 11.30
N GLY A 57 2.16 -9.82 10.46
CA GLY A 57 1.34 -8.66 10.83
C GLY A 57 2.12 -7.45 11.31
N LYS A 58 3.44 -7.55 11.47
CA LYS A 58 4.26 -6.37 11.82
C LYS A 58 4.11 -5.31 10.74
N THR A 59 3.87 -4.07 11.16
CA THR A 59 3.56 -2.97 10.26
C THR A 59 4.67 -1.92 10.34
N TYR A 60 5.22 -1.56 9.18
CA TYR A 60 6.33 -0.63 9.07
C TYR A 60 5.83 0.69 8.49
N ARG A 61 6.16 1.79 9.16
CA ARG A 61 5.88 3.14 8.66
C ARG A 61 7.10 3.62 7.89
N LEU A 62 6.93 3.82 6.58
CA LEU A 62 8.04 4.18 5.69
C LEU A 62 8.02 5.64 5.27
N VAL A 63 6.86 6.15 4.87
CA VAL A 63 6.65 7.54 4.45
C VAL A 63 5.46 8.09 5.23
N ASP A 64 5.59 9.33 5.71
CA ASP A 64 4.49 10.00 6.39
C ASP A 64 3.29 10.16 5.43
N GLU A 65 2.07 9.96 5.94
CA GLU A 65 0.85 10.05 5.13
C GLU A 65 0.62 11.45 4.54
N SER A 66 1.23 12.47 5.12
CA SER A 66 1.17 13.83 4.57
C SER A 66 1.99 14.00 3.30
N LYS A 67 2.87 13.06 2.99
CA LYS A 67 3.77 13.10 1.84
C LYS A 67 3.30 12.16 0.73
N ARG A 68 3.80 12.41 -0.47
CA ARG A 68 3.51 11.62 -1.66
C ARG A 68 4.57 10.53 -1.80
N ALA A 69 4.22 9.29 -1.49
CA ALA A 69 5.07 8.13 -1.75
C ALA A 69 4.95 7.72 -3.22
N TRP A 70 5.90 6.95 -3.72
CA TRP A 70 6.02 6.59 -5.14
C TRP A 70 5.73 5.11 -5.35
N HIS A 71 4.45 4.74 -5.44
CA HIS A 71 4.00 3.34 -5.51
C HIS A 71 3.07 3.02 -6.69
N ALA A 72 2.45 4.04 -7.30
CA ALA A 72 1.41 3.83 -8.32
C ALA A 72 1.94 3.84 -9.75
N GLY A 73 2.93 4.69 -10.03
CA GLY A 73 3.42 4.89 -11.39
C GLY A 73 2.34 5.46 -12.30
N VAL A 74 2.43 5.17 -13.60
CA VAL A 74 1.42 5.57 -14.59
C VAL A 74 0.11 4.85 -14.26
N SER A 75 -0.92 5.62 -13.93
CA SER A 75 -2.16 5.08 -13.39
C SER A 75 -3.32 6.06 -13.58
N HIS A 76 -4.55 5.56 -13.38
CA HIS A 76 -5.75 6.40 -13.46
C HIS A 76 -6.87 5.79 -12.61
N TRP A 77 -7.58 6.62 -11.85
CA TRP A 77 -8.75 6.20 -11.10
C TRP A 77 -9.65 7.40 -10.81
N ASP A 78 -10.94 7.27 -11.12
CA ASP A 78 -11.98 8.26 -10.78
C ASP A 78 -11.57 9.69 -11.21
N GLY A 79 -11.08 9.83 -12.45
CA GLY A 79 -10.66 11.12 -12.99
C GLY A 79 -9.28 11.61 -12.51
N ILE A 80 -8.56 10.80 -11.73
CA ILE A 80 -7.26 11.15 -11.16
C ILE A 80 -6.15 10.38 -11.89
N ASP A 81 -5.17 11.10 -12.45
CA ASP A 81 -3.98 10.49 -13.07
C ASP A 81 -2.81 10.41 -12.10
N ASP A 82 -2.68 11.39 -11.19
CA ASP A 82 -1.62 11.38 -10.17
C ASP A 82 -2.10 10.62 -8.93
N CYS A 83 -2.24 9.30 -9.08
CA CYS A 83 -2.71 8.44 -7.98
C CYS A 83 -1.75 8.45 -6.79
N ASN A 84 -0.45 8.64 -7.00
CA ASN A 84 0.50 8.81 -5.89
C ASN A 84 0.10 9.97 -4.97
N SER A 85 -0.32 11.10 -5.53
CA SER A 85 -0.73 12.27 -4.73
C SER A 85 -2.05 12.05 -4.01
N ALA A 86 -2.96 11.27 -4.56
CA ALA A 86 -4.32 11.10 -4.03
C ALA A 86 -4.46 9.87 -3.12
N SER A 87 -3.39 9.11 -2.86
CA SER A 87 -3.52 7.82 -2.20
C SER A 87 -2.52 7.60 -1.07
N ILE A 88 -2.90 6.66 -0.20
CA ILE A 88 -2.00 6.00 0.74
C ILE A 88 -1.67 4.64 0.14
N GLY A 89 -0.39 4.37 -0.10
CA GLY A 89 0.07 3.08 -0.62
C GLY A 89 0.45 2.14 0.50
N ILE A 90 -0.12 0.93 0.46
CA ILE A 90 0.17 -0.13 1.43
C ILE A 90 0.72 -1.34 0.68
N GLU A 91 1.93 -1.77 1.06
CA GLU A 91 2.58 -2.94 0.52
C GLU A 91 2.43 -4.13 1.48
N LEU A 92 2.11 -5.30 0.94
CA LEU A 92 2.00 -6.54 1.71
C LEU A 92 3.11 -7.48 1.26
N VAL A 93 3.92 -7.96 2.20
CA VAL A 93 5.00 -8.90 1.88
C VAL A 93 4.38 -10.19 1.34
N ASN A 94 4.68 -10.50 0.08
CA ASN A 94 4.12 -11.64 -0.66
C ASN A 94 4.93 -11.79 -1.94
N ASP A 95 5.19 -13.03 -2.35
CA ASP A 95 5.98 -13.29 -3.56
C ASP A 95 5.17 -13.16 -4.86
N GLY A 96 3.87 -12.93 -4.75
CA GLY A 96 2.95 -12.81 -5.89
C GLY A 96 2.20 -14.10 -6.20
N GLU A 97 2.55 -15.21 -5.56
CA GLU A 97 1.98 -16.54 -5.84
C GLU A 97 1.39 -17.20 -4.59
N GLU A 98 1.47 -16.57 -3.43
CA GLU A 98 1.01 -17.14 -2.16
C GLU A 98 -0.24 -16.45 -1.64
N ASP A 99 -0.96 -17.12 -0.73
CA ASP A 99 -2.10 -16.54 -0.04
C ASP A 99 -1.62 -15.52 1.00
N PHE A 100 -2.50 -14.59 1.37
CA PHE A 100 -2.22 -13.58 2.39
C PHE A 100 -2.63 -14.15 3.76
N PRO A 101 -1.68 -14.36 4.69
CA PRO A 101 -1.99 -15.02 5.96
C PRO A 101 -2.85 -14.15 6.88
N PRO A 102 -3.63 -14.79 7.78
CA PRO A 102 -4.54 -14.07 8.67
C PRO A 102 -3.90 -12.95 9.50
N PRO A 103 -2.71 -13.10 10.10
CA PRO A 103 -2.09 -12.00 10.86
C PRO A 103 -1.86 -10.76 10.01
N GLN A 104 -1.43 -10.95 8.75
CA GLN A 104 -1.20 -9.84 7.82
C GLN A 104 -2.52 -9.16 7.46
N MET A 105 -3.56 -9.92 7.17
CA MET A 105 -4.88 -9.39 6.82
C MET A 105 -5.53 -8.65 8.00
N GLU A 106 -5.37 -9.15 9.21
CA GLU A 106 -5.89 -8.47 10.41
C GLU A 106 -5.19 -7.12 10.64
N SER A 107 -3.86 -7.07 10.47
CA SER A 107 -3.13 -5.81 10.56
C SER A 107 -3.54 -4.84 9.47
N LEU A 108 -3.76 -5.34 8.25
CA LEU A 108 -4.22 -4.52 7.13
C LEU A 108 -5.60 -3.92 7.43
N ALA A 109 -6.53 -4.71 7.92
CA ALA A 109 -7.88 -4.22 8.25
C ALA A 109 -7.81 -3.15 9.34
N ALA A 110 -7.01 -3.36 10.38
CA ALA A 110 -6.82 -2.38 11.45
C ALA A 110 -6.22 -1.07 10.91
N LEU A 111 -5.19 -1.17 10.06
CA LEU A 111 -4.55 -0.01 9.46
C LEU A 111 -5.50 0.77 8.55
N CYS A 112 -6.25 0.08 7.71
CA CYS A 112 -7.23 0.72 6.82
C CYS A 112 -8.32 1.45 7.63
N ALA A 113 -8.77 0.88 8.74
CA ALA A 113 -9.75 1.52 9.60
C ALA A 113 -9.19 2.83 10.20
N GLU A 114 -7.93 2.82 10.64
CA GLU A 114 -7.26 4.01 11.16
C GLU A 114 -7.10 5.08 10.07
N ILE A 115 -6.70 4.68 8.87
CA ILE A 115 -6.53 5.60 7.73
C ILE A 115 -7.87 6.24 7.37
N LYS A 116 -8.95 5.47 7.36
CA LYS A 116 -10.31 5.99 7.13
C LYS A 116 -10.73 6.99 8.20
N GLY A 117 -10.23 6.84 9.41
CA GLY A 117 -10.47 7.79 10.49
C GLY A 117 -9.69 9.09 10.36
N ARG A 118 -8.59 9.08 9.60
CA ARG A 118 -7.72 10.25 9.43
C ARG A 118 -7.99 11.01 8.12
N HIS A 119 -8.49 10.32 7.10
CA HIS A 119 -8.69 10.87 5.76
C HIS A 119 -10.07 10.50 5.23
N ALA A 120 -10.62 11.34 4.34
CA ALA A 120 -11.91 11.07 3.69
C ALA A 120 -11.71 10.07 2.54
N ILE A 121 -11.48 8.81 2.88
CA ILE A 121 -11.24 7.74 1.90
C ILE A 121 -12.53 7.38 1.18
N ARG A 122 -12.50 7.46 -0.15
CA ARG A 122 -13.63 7.15 -1.02
C ARG A 122 -13.45 5.81 -1.72
N HIS A 123 -12.20 5.37 -1.92
CA HIS A 123 -11.88 4.16 -2.68
C HIS A 123 -10.78 3.37 -2.01
N ILE A 124 -10.93 2.04 -1.97
CA ILE A 124 -9.88 1.10 -1.60
C ILE A 124 -9.74 0.18 -2.80
N VAL A 125 -8.61 0.25 -3.47
CA VAL A 125 -8.39 -0.42 -4.77
C VAL A 125 -7.03 -1.11 -4.80
N GLY A 126 -6.88 -2.05 -5.74
CA GLY A 126 -5.59 -2.66 -6.01
C GLY A 126 -4.82 -1.88 -7.08
N HIS A 127 -3.51 -2.09 -7.13
CA HIS A 127 -2.67 -1.50 -8.18
C HIS A 127 -3.18 -1.89 -9.58
N SER A 128 -3.63 -3.14 -9.74
CA SER A 128 -4.19 -3.63 -11.01
C SER A 128 -5.45 -2.86 -11.44
N ASP A 129 -6.20 -2.30 -10.49
CA ASP A 129 -7.41 -1.53 -10.81
C ASP A 129 -7.06 -0.17 -11.43
N ILE A 130 -5.99 0.48 -10.93
CA ILE A 130 -5.59 1.80 -11.39
C ILE A 130 -4.58 1.75 -12.55
N ALA A 131 -3.99 0.59 -12.82
CA ALA A 131 -3.02 0.39 -13.89
C ALA A 131 -3.26 -0.94 -14.61
N PRO A 132 -4.51 -1.16 -15.15
CA PRO A 132 -4.85 -2.43 -15.79
C PRO A 132 -3.95 -2.71 -16.99
N GLY A 133 -3.55 -3.98 -17.15
CA GLY A 133 -2.64 -4.40 -18.22
C GLY A 133 -1.16 -4.14 -17.93
N ARG A 134 -0.85 -3.27 -16.97
CA ARG A 134 0.53 -2.96 -16.56
C ARG A 134 0.90 -3.60 -15.22
N LYS A 135 -0.04 -3.67 -14.28
CA LYS A 135 0.17 -4.21 -12.93
C LYS A 135 -0.88 -5.26 -12.59
N ARG A 136 -0.49 -6.23 -11.78
CA ARG A 136 -1.35 -7.33 -11.34
C ARG A 136 -1.58 -7.36 -9.84
N ASP A 137 -0.76 -6.67 -9.05
CA ASP A 137 -0.86 -6.68 -7.60
C ASP A 137 -2.13 -5.96 -7.11
N PRO A 138 -2.79 -6.37 -6.04
CA PRO A 138 -2.40 -7.45 -5.12
C PRO A 138 -2.80 -8.86 -5.58
N GLY A 139 -3.30 -9.02 -6.81
CA GLY A 139 -3.56 -10.32 -7.44
C GLY A 139 -4.87 -10.97 -7.03
N PRO A 140 -5.22 -12.09 -7.69
CA PRO A 140 -6.52 -12.77 -7.47
C PRO A 140 -6.60 -13.49 -6.12
N ARG A 141 -5.46 -13.72 -5.45
CA ARG A 141 -5.45 -14.36 -4.13
C ARG A 141 -5.75 -13.38 -3.01
N PHE A 142 -5.73 -12.06 -3.30
CA PHE A 142 -6.04 -11.06 -2.29
C PHE A 142 -7.55 -11.02 -2.02
N PRO A 143 -7.98 -11.21 -0.75
CA PRO A 143 -9.40 -11.28 -0.42
C PRO A 143 -10.01 -9.87 -0.25
N MET A 144 -10.19 -9.15 -1.34
CA MET A 144 -10.71 -7.78 -1.32
C MET A 144 -12.12 -7.72 -0.70
N ASP A 145 -12.98 -8.68 -1.02
CA ASP A 145 -14.35 -8.70 -0.49
C ASP A 145 -14.37 -8.87 1.03
N TRP A 146 -13.46 -9.70 1.57
CA TRP A 146 -13.31 -9.86 3.01
C TRP A 146 -12.90 -8.54 3.67
N LEU A 147 -11.93 -7.84 3.07
CA LEU A 147 -11.44 -6.56 3.60
C LEU A 147 -12.55 -5.51 3.61
N LEU A 148 -13.25 -5.35 2.50
CA LEU A 148 -14.31 -4.36 2.37
C LEU A 148 -15.47 -4.65 3.34
N ALA A 149 -15.84 -5.93 3.50
CA ALA A 149 -16.86 -6.34 4.44
C ALA A 149 -16.44 -6.05 5.89
N ARG A 150 -15.18 -6.33 6.23
CA ARG A 150 -14.63 -6.08 7.56
C ARG A 150 -14.66 -4.58 7.90
N LEU A 151 -14.33 -3.72 6.95
CA LEU A 151 -14.33 -2.28 7.16
C LEU A 151 -15.75 -1.70 7.25
N SER A 152 -16.71 -2.31 6.58
CA SER A 152 -18.11 -1.89 6.64
C SER A 152 -18.80 -2.28 7.95
N ALA A 153 -18.31 -3.31 8.63
CA ALA A 153 -18.89 -3.84 9.86
C ALA A 153 -18.49 -3.06 11.10
N SER A 154 -17.55 -2.13 11.00
CA SER A 154 -17.03 -1.37 12.14
C SER A 154 -17.76 -0.04 12.35
#